data_e37ba3d23714617ee9bb2da51c813e20
#
_entry.id   e37ba3d23714617ee9bb2da51c813e20
#
_cell.length_a   1.000
_cell.length_b   1.000
_cell.length_c   1.000
_cell.angle_alpha   90.00
_cell.angle_beta   90.00
_cell.angle_gamma   90.00
#
_symmetry.space_group_name_H-M   'P 1'
#
loop_
_entity.id
_entity.type
_entity.pdbx_description
1 polymer ?
#
loop_
_entity_poly.entity_id
_entity_poly.type
_entity_poly.pdbx_seq_one_letter_code
_entity_poly.pdbx_strand_id
1 'polypeptide(L)'
;RVINWCKKEKLYVLLDMHCAPGGQTGDNIDDGDGYPFLFDNKQSQQLCINIWKRIAAHYKNENIIIGYDLLNEPIAHYFDKAHFNPLLEPLYKQMTNAIRQVDKNHLLFLGGAQWDSNFEPFGVPFDSKLVYTFHKYWTPPTREMVKDYIDFSNKYNVPIYCGETGENEDAWVETFRKMLDSNAIGWHYWPYKKMENTRGIVRISKPVYYDSVIVYANAPKINFGDIRKYRPSNMAEIKNALDDFLENCRFKNCLQNPGYIKALGFTPQ
;
A
#
# COMPACT_ATOMS: atom_id res chain seq x y z
N ARG A 1 -0.83 19.69 3.36
CA ARG A 1 -1.97 19.76 4.30
C ARG A 1 -1.99 18.53 5.21
N VAL A 2 -1.99 17.29 4.68
CA VAL A 2 -2.01 16.03 5.46
C VAL A 2 -0.83 15.95 6.43
N ILE A 3 0.40 16.21 5.98
CA ILE A 3 1.60 16.22 6.83
C ILE A 3 1.43 17.15 8.03
N ASN A 4 0.84 18.35 7.82
CA ASN A 4 0.59 19.29 8.93
C ASN A 4 -0.47 18.77 9.93
N TRP A 5 -1.46 18.00 9.45
CA TRP A 5 -2.41 17.35 10.34
C TRP A 5 -1.73 16.25 11.17
N CYS A 6 -0.95 15.37 10.53
CA CYS A 6 -0.20 14.32 11.21
C CYS A 6 0.76 14.93 12.26
N LYS A 7 1.43 16.02 11.92
CA LYS A 7 2.32 16.75 12.83
C LYS A 7 1.57 17.28 14.08
N LYS A 8 0.38 17.85 13.87
CA LYS A 8 -0.47 18.33 14.97
C LYS A 8 -0.90 17.20 15.89
N GLU A 9 -1.24 16.05 15.34
CA GLU A 9 -1.68 14.86 16.07
C GLU A 9 -0.49 13.98 16.54
N LYS A 10 0.76 14.38 16.29
CA LYS A 10 1.99 13.64 16.64
C LYS A 10 2.06 12.24 15.99
N LEU A 11 1.55 12.12 14.78
CA LEU A 11 1.60 10.91 13.99
C LEU A 11 2.77 10.98 13.01
N TYR A 12 3.64 9.98 13.04
CA TYR A 12 4.67 9.82 12.02
C TYR A 12 4.06 9.46 10.67
N VAL A 13 4.78 9.78 9.60
CA VAL A 13 4.32 9.55 8.22
C VAL A 13 5.36 8.76 7.45
N LEU A 14 4.93 7.72 6.78
CA LEU A 14 5.67 7.06 5.71
C LEU A 14 5.02 7.46 4.39
N LEU A 15 5.77 8.05 3.47
CA LEU A 15 5.27 8.40 2.13
C LEU A 15 5.47 7.22 1.20
N ASP A 16 4.40 6.76 0.61
CA ASP A 16 4.36 5.61 -0.30
C ASP A 16 4.07 6.02 -1.74
N MET A 17 4.75 5.38 -2.70
CA MET A 17 4.45 5.46 -4.12
C MET A 17 3.53 4.32 -4.50
N HIS A 18 2.24 4.51 -4.26
CA HIS A 18 1.23 3.47 -4.50
C HIS A 18 0.96 3.23 -5.98
N CYS A 19 1.09 4.27 -6.82
CA CYS A 19 0.88 4.21 -8.26
C CYS A 19 2.06 4.88 -8.97
N ALA A 20 3.07 4.13 -9.33
CA ALA A 20 4.23 4.65 -10.06
C ALA A 20 3.92 4.85 -11.55
N PRO A 21 4.52 5.86 -12.21
CA PRO A 21 4.31 6.09 -13.64
C PRO A 21 4.55 4.84 -14.48
N GLY A 22 3.56 4.42 -15.25
CA GLY A 22 3.58 3.24 -16.10
C GLY A 22 3.27 1.93 -15.38
N GLY A 23 2.92 1.99 -14.10
CA GLY A 23 2.56 0.82 -13.29
C GLY A 23 3.75 -0.01 -12.83
N GLN A 24 3.84 -0.27 -11.55
CA GLN A 24 4.89 -1.10 -10.96
C GLN A 24 4.42 -2.54 -10.69
N THR A 25 3.14 -2.73 -10.45
CA THR A 25 2.56 -4.05 -10.16
C THR A 25 2.10 -4.77 -11.42
N GLY A 26 1.49 -4.03 -12.35
CA GLY A 26 0.84 -4.53 -13.54
C GLY A 26 -0.57 -5.06 -13.27
N ASP A 27 -1.23 -4.57 -12.23
CA ASP A 27 -2.60 -4.91 -11.84
C ASP A 27 -3.42 -3.65 -11.50
N ASN A 28 -4.68 -3.83 -11.12
CA ASN A 28 -5.67 -2.78 -10.89
C ASN A 28 -5.36 -1.81 -9.73
N ILE A 29 -4.27 -2.02 -9.02
CA ILE A 29 -3.84 -1.17 -7.89
C ILE A 29 -2.79 -0.13 -8.29
N ASP A 30 -2.34 -0.11 -9.54
CA ASP A 30 -1.33 0.83 -10.02
C ASP A 30 -1.81 1.70 -11.20
N ASP A 31 -0.91 2.49 -11.77
CA ASP A 31 -1.16 3.38 -12.92
C ASP A 31 -0.93 2.67 -14.28
N GLY A 32 -0.89 1.35 -14.30
CA GLY A 32 -0.62 0.55 -15.51
C GLY A 32 -1.89 0.03 -16.17
N ASP A 33 -1.74 -0.36 -17.45
CA ASP A 33 -2.79 -0.99 -18.25
C ASP A 33 -2.67 -2.53 -18.21
N GLY A 34 -2.51 -3.11 -17.01
CA GLY A 34 -2.38 -4.57 -16.83
C GLY A 34 -1.00 -5.12 -17.16
N TYR A 35 0.04 -4.30 -17.12
CA TYR A 35 1.44 -4.67 -17.33
C TYR A 35 2.37 -3.72 -16.55
N PRO A 36 3.45 -4.21 -15.89
CA PRO A 36 4.34 -3.37 -15.09
C PRO A 36 5.36 -2.62 -15.98
N PHE A 37 4.87 -1.69 -16.81
CA PHE A 37 5.66 -0.94 -17.77
C PHE A 37 6.80 -0.12 -17.15
N LEU A 38 6.71 0.21 -15.87
CA LEU A 38 7.77 0.92 -15.16
C LEU A 38 9.14 0.24 -15.36
N PHE A 39 9.17 -1.10 -15.38
CA PHE A 39 10.44 -1.84 -15.49
C PHE A 39 11.02 -1.87 -16.90
N ASP A 40 10.18 -1.78 -17.93
CA ASP A 40 10.60 -1.85 -19.34
C ASP A 40 10.64 -0.47 -20.01
N ASN A 41 10.11 0.58 -19.37
CA ASN A 41 10.01 1.91 -19.96
C ASN A 41 10.93 2.92 -19.25
N LYS A 42 12.01 3.32 -19.93
CA LYS A 42 12.98 4.29 -19.39
C LYS A 42 12.38 5.67 -19.08
N GLN A 43 11.35 6.09 -19.80
CA GLN A 43 10.70 7.39 -19.55
C GLN A 43 9.92 7.33 -18.24
N SER A 44 9.17 6.25 -18.00
CA SER A 44 8.47 6.00 -16.74
C SER A 44 9.45 5.91 -15.56
N GLN A 45 10.56 5.19 -15.71
CA GLN A 45 11.62 5.11 -14.71
C GLN A 45 12.17 6.49 -14.37
N GLN A 46 12.53 7.28 -15.39
CA GLN A 46 13.08 8.62 -15.18
C GLN A 46 12.07 9.56 -14.53
N LEU A 47 10.79 9.46 -14.90
CA LEU A 47 9.72 10.24 -14.29
C LEU A 47 9.57 9.86 -12.80
N CYS A 48 9.51 8.57 -12.47
CA CYS A 48 9.44 8.07 -11.10
C CYS A 48 10.62 8.56 -10.24
N ILE A 49 11.85 8.45 -10.77
CA ILE A 49 13.07 8.94 -10.12
C ILE A 49 12.98 10.45 -9.86
N ASN A 50 12.51 11.23 -10.83
CA ASN A 50 12.38 12.68 -10.69
C ASN A 50 11.30 13.06 -9.67
N ILE A 51 10.18 12.33 -9.61
CA ILE A 51 9.13 12.51 -8.60
C ILE A 51 9.72 12.32 -7.21
N TRP A 52 10.41 11.20 -6.96
CA TRP A 52 11.04 10.93 -5.66
C TRP A 52 12.08 11.96 -5.28
N LYS A 53 12.94 12.35 -6.22
CA LYS A 53 13.92 13.43 -5.98
C LYS A 53 13.25 14.73 -5.58
N ARG A 54 12.13 15.08 -6.21
CA ARG A 54 11.36 16.30 -5.90
C ARG A 54 10.69 16.21 -4.54
N ILE A 55 10.08 15.07 -4.21
CA ILE A 55 9.48 14.81 -2.89
C ILE A 55 10.55 14.92 -1.81
N ALA A 56 11.67 14.23 -1.98
CA ALA A 56 12.77 14.24 -1.03
C ALA A 56 13.35 15.65 -0.83
N ALA A 57 13.56 16.40 -1.91
CA ALA A 57 14.04 17.79 -1.81
C ALA A 57 13.08 18.69 -1.02
N HIS A 58 11.76 18.47 -1.18
CA HIS A 58 10.74 19.24 -0.48
C HIS A 58 10.67 18.90 1.02
N TYR A 59 10.80 17.62 1.36
CA TYR A 59 10.57 17.12 2.72
C TYR A 59 11.85 16.81 3.52
N LYS A 60 13.04 17.01 2.99
CA LYS A 60 14.33 16.65 3.62
C LYS A 60 14.54 17.14 5.07
N ASN A 61 13.81 18.15 5.49
CA ASN A 61 13.87 18.71 6.85
C ASN A 61 12.60 18.45 7.68
N GLU A 62 11.68 17.60 7.19
CA GLU A 62 10.40 17.36 7.84
C GLU A 62 10.48 16.09 8.72
N ASN A 63 10.83 16.26 9.98
CA ASN A 63 11.11 15.16 10.92
C ASN A 63 9.90 14.27 11.25
N ILE A 64 8.68 14.67 10.91
CA ILE A 64 7.50 13.82 11.11
C ILE A 64 7.40 12.73 10.04
N ILE A 65 8.07 12.92 8.90
CA ILE A 65 8.22 11.89 7.87
C ILE A 65 9.38 10.99 8.29
N ILE A 66 9.13 9.70 8.50
CA ILE A 66 10.16 8.74 8.87
C ILE A 66 10.93 8.21 7.66
N GLY A 67 10.30 8.18 6.49
CA GLY A 67 10.91 7.67 5.28
C GLY A 67 10.00 7.71 4.06
N TYR A 68 10.52 7.15 2.99
CA TYR A 68 9.89 7.03 1.67
C TYR A 68 9.81 5.55 1.30
N ASP A 69 8.61 5.06 1.06
CA ASP A 69 8.36 3.74 0.51
C ASP A 69 8.34 3.84 -1.01
N LEU A 70 9.38 3.29 -1.63
CA LEU A 70 9.72 3.68 -3.00
C LEU A 70 8.78 3.11 -4.05
N LEU A 71 8.22 1.92 -3.84
CA LEU A 71 7.23 1.30 -4.72
C LEU A 71 6.34 0.36 -3.90
N ASN A 72 5.03 0.56 -3.95
CA ASN A 72 4.05 -0.36 -3.41
C ASN A 72 3.92 -1.60 -4.31
N GLU A 73 4.05 -2.79 -3.73
CA GLU A 73 3.71 -4.09 -4.35
C GLU A 73 4.23 -4.30 -5.78
N PRO A 74 5.55 -4.13 -6.04
CA PRO A 74 6.07 -4.26 -7.39
C PRO A 74 5.98 -5.69 -7.91
N ILE A 75 5.71 -5.83 -9.20
CA ILE A 75 5.71 -7.07 -9.99
C ILE A 75 4.72 -8.11 -9.45
N ALA A 76 3.51 -8.17 -9.99
CA ALA A 76 2.54 -9.20 -9.63
C ALA A 76 3.10 -10.61 -9.90
N HIS A 77 2.65 -11.59 -9.10
CA HIS A 77 3.21 -12.94 -9.08
C HIS A 77 3.07 -13.75 -10.38
N TYR A 78 2.17 -13.34 -11.27
CA TYR A 78 1.89 -14.02 -12.55
C TYR A 78 2.72 -13.48 -13.73
N PHE A 79 3.55 -12.45 -13.53
CA PHE A 79 4.50 -12.00 -14.53
C PHE A 79 5.79 -12.84 -14.53
N ASP A 80 6.53 -12.77 -15.62
CA ASP A 80 7.79 -13.49 -15.78
C ASP A 80 8.86 -13.00 -14.79
N LYS A 81 9.08 -13.79 -13.74
CA LYS A 81 10.06 -13.50 -12.69
C LYS A 81 11.49 -13.43 -13.23
N ALA A 82 11.83 -14.24 -14.22
CA ALA A 82 13.18 -14.25 -14.79
C ALA A 82 13.48 -12.95 -15.52
N HIS A 83 12.45 -12.32 -16.11
CA HIS A 83 12.55 -11.02 -16.76
C HIS A 83 12.54 -9.86 -15.72
N PHE A 84 11.53 -9.81 -14.84
CA PHE A 84 11.28 -8.62 -14.04
C PHE A 84 12.10 -8.55 -12.75
N ASN A 85 12.31 -9.66 -12.04
CA ASN A 85 13.00 -9.63 -10.75
C ASN A 85 14.40 -9.00 -10.83
N PRO A 86 15.23 -9.27 -11.86
CA PRO A 86 16.54 -8.63 -12.00
C PRO A 86 16.48 -7.10 -12.22
N LEU A 87 15.32 -6.54 -12.56
CA LEU A 87 15.17 -5.10 -12.84
C LEU A 87 14.83 -4.29 -11.58
N LEU A 88 14.32 -4.94 -10.51
CA LEU A 88 13.80 -4.28 -9.32
C LEU A 88 14.90 -3.55 -8.53
N GLU A 89 15.92 -4.26 -8.06
CA GLU A 89 16.97 -3.64 -7.24
C GLU A 89 17.78 -2.57 -8.01
N PRO A 90 18.13 -2.73 -9.30
CA PRO A 90 18.75 -1.65 -10.07
C PRO A 90 17.93 -0.37 -10.13
N LEU A 91 16.60 -0.47 -10.25
CA LEU A 91 15.71 0.70 -10.23
C LEU A 91 15.69 1.37 -8.85
N TYR A 92 15.62 0.59 -7.77
CA TYR A 92 15.75 1.12 -6.40
C TYR A 92 17.06 1.84 -6.18
N LYS A 93 18.19 1.32 -6.68
CA LYS A 93 19.49 1.98 -6.61
C LYS A 93 19.49 3.34 -7.31
N GLN A 94 18.85 3.44 -8.47
CA GLN A 94 18.72 4.72 -9.20
C GLN A 94 17.87 5.75 -8.43
N MET A 95 16.69 5.33 -7.88
CA MET A 95 15.87 6.18 -7.05
C MET A 95 16.61 6.64 -5.79
N THR A 96 17.25 5.70 -5.08
CA THR A 96 18.07 6.00 -3.90
C THR A 96 19.15 7.02 -4.20
N ASN A 97 19.91 6.82 -5.26
CA ASN A 97 20.97 7.76 -5.66
C ASN A 97 20.42 9.17 -5.93
N ALA A 98 19.27 9.28 -6.57
CA ALA A 98 18.64 10.58 -6.84
C ALA A 98 18.12 11.25 -5.55
N ILE A 99 17.52 10.48 -4.65
CA ILE A 99 17.07 10.98 -3.33
C ILE A 99 18.27 11.45 -2.52
N ARG A 100 19.34 10.66 -2.43
CA ARG A 100 20.54 10.98 -1.62
C ARG A 100 21.29 12.21 -2.08
N GLN A 101 21.09 12.68 -3.31
CA GLN A 101 21.62 13.97 -3.77
C GLN A 101 20.99 15.16 -3.01
N VAL A 102 19.78 15.01 -2.49
CA VAL A 102 19.00 16.09 -1.87
C VAL A 102 18.63 15.82 -0.42
N ASP A 103 18.51 14.56 -0.04
CA ASP A 103 18.11 14.10 1.29
C ASP A 103 18.97 12.91 1.76
N LYS A 104 19.74 13.14 2.81
CA LYS A 104 20.65 12.14 3.40
C LYS A 104 20.11 11.51 4.69
N ASN A 105 18.91 11.92 5.13
CA ASN A 105 18.43 11.63 6.48
C ASN A 105 17.30 10.61 6.54
N HIS A 106 16.31 10.72 5.67
CA HIS A 106 15.13 9.86 5.72
C HIS A 106 15.46 8.39 5.38
N LEU A 107 14.74 7.47 6.01
CA LEU A 107 14.79 6.05 5.68
C LEU A 107 14.18 5.82 4.30
N LEU A 108 14.68 4.79 3.60
CA LEU A 108 14.11 4.34 2.34
C LEU A 108 13.59 2.92 2.52
N PHE A 109 12.32 2.72 2.24
CA PHE A 109 11.67 1.44 2.33
C PHE A 109 11.66 0.81 0.94
N LEU A 110 12.07 -0.45 0.85
CA LEU A 110 12.19 -1.19 -0.39
C LEU A 110 11.26 -2.40 -0.34
N GLY A 111 10.21 -2.35 -1.12
CA GLY A 111 9.26 -3.44 -1.27
C GLY A 111 9.83 -4.61 -2.06
N GLY A 112 9.58 -5.84 -1.61
CA GLY A 112 9.96 -7.06 -2.32
C GLY A 112 9.20 -7.23 -3.63
N ALA A 113 9.69 -8.06 -4.54
CA ALA A 113 8.93 -8.45 -5.72
C ALA A 113 7.69 -9.30 -5.35
N GLN A 114 6.82 -9.57 -6.33
CA GLN A 114 5.60 -10.36 -6.19
C GLN A 114 4.71 -9.89 -5.04
N TRP A 115 4.21 -8.65 -5.16
CA TRP A 115 3.33 -8.03 -4.16
C TRP A 115 4.02 -7.84 -2.80
N ASP A 116 5.26 -7.34 -2.80
CA ASP A 116 6.10 -7.18 -1.59
C ASP A 116 6.31 -8.49 -0.79
N SER A 117 6.27 -9.64 -1.47
CA SER A 117 6.39 -10.93 -0.80
C SER A 117 7.69 -11.68 -1.05
N ASN A 118 8.55 -11.21 -1.95
CA ASN A 118 9.75 -11.92 -2.36
C ASN A 118 11.02 -11.04 -2.30
N PHE A 119 11.94 -11.40 -1.41
CA PHE A 119 13.24 -10.70 -1.23
C PHE A 119 14.40 -11.31 -2.04
N GLU A 120 14.16 -12.35 -2.84
CA GLU A 120 15.21 -12.95 -3.68
C GLU A 120 15.92 -11.96 -4.64
N PRO A 121 15.23 -10.92 -5.19
CA PRO A 121 15.89 -9.94 -6.03
C PRO A 121 16.92 -9.06 -5.31
N PHE A 122 16.92 -9.05 -3.99
CA PHE A 122 17.80 -8.18 -3.20
C PHE A 122 19.15 -8.82 -2.91
N GLY A 123 20.20 -8.07 -3.20
CA GLY A 123 21.57 -8.39 -2.83
C GLY A 123 22.00 -7.76 -1.50
N VAL A 124 23.33 -7.50 -1.41
CA VAL A 124 23.88 -6.77 -0.26
C VAL A 124 23.31 -5.35 -0.21
N PRO A 125 22.88 -4.87 0.98
CA PRO A 125 22.36 -3.51 1.14
C PRO A 125 23.34 -2.45 0.62
N PHE A 126 22.82 -1.51 -0.16
CA PHE A 126 23.60 -0.53 -0.89
C PHE A 126 23.53 0.90 -0.32
N ASP A 127 22.77 1.09 0.75
CA ASP A 127 22.65 2.35 1.49
C ASP A 127 22.45 2.01 2.99
N SER A 128 22.98 2.84 3.88
CA SER A 128 22.96 2.57 5.32
C SER A 128 21.62 2.87 6.00
N LYS A 129 20.64 3.41 5.27
CA LYS A 129 19.31 3.81 5.77
C LYS A 129 18.19 3.10 5.02
N LEU A 130 18.40 1.84 4.65
CA LEU A 130 17.38 0.99 4.05
C LEU A 130 16.59 0.24 5.11
N VAL A 131 15.31 0.10 4.85
CA VAL A 131 14.37 -0.81 5.51
C VAL A 131 13.75 -1.67 4.42
N TYR A 132 13.71 -2.98 4.59
CA TYR A 132 13.07 -3.86 3.62
C TYR A 132 11.64 -4.13 4.06
N THR A 133 10.65 -3.85 3.18
CA THR A 133 9.24 -4.00 3.49
C THR A 133 8.63 -5.19 2.78
N PHE A 134 7.72 -5.86 3.48
CA PHE A 134 6.93 -6.95 2.95
C PHE A 134 5.46 -6.80 3.30
N HIS A 135 4.58 -7.34 2.46
CA HIS A 135 3.14 -7.41 2.69
C HIS A 135 2.71 -8.85 2.97
N LYS A 136 1.76 -9.03 3.89
CA LYS A 136 1.28 -10.37 4.26
C LYS A 136 -0.20 -10.34 4.62
N TYR A 137 -0.99 -10.99 3.81
CA TYR A 137 -2.44 -11.11 3.96
C TYR A 137 -2.88 -12.58 3.95
N TRP A 138 -3.98 -12.90 4.61
CA TRP A 138 -4.71 -14.16 4.50
C TRP A 138 -3.88 -15.44 4.69
N THR A 139 -2.75 -15.34 5.36
CA THR A 139 -1.88 -16.47 5.69
C THR A 139 -2.12 -16.93 7.14
N PRO A 140 -1.68 -18.11 7.56
CA PRO A 140 -1.62 -18.46 8.97
C PRO A 140 -0.82 -17.39 9.75
N PRO A 141 -1.33 -16.91 10.92
CA PRO A 141 -0.64 -15.85 11.67
C PRO A 141 0.52 -16.40 12.51
N THR A 142 1.48 -17.07 11.86
CA THR A 142 2.60 -17.75 12.49
C THR A 142 3.95 -17.18 12.05
N ARG A 143 4.97 -17.36 12.90
CA ARG A 143 6.34 -16.91 12.63
C ARG A 143 6.93 -17.53 11.35
N GLU A 144 6.50 -18.73 11.00
CA GLU A 144 6.97 -19.42 9.78
C GLU A 144 6.65 -18.60 8.51
N MET A 145 5.50 -17.91 8.50
CA MET A 145 5.09 -17.09 7.35
C MET A 145 5.95 -15.83 7.12
N VAL A 146 6.77 -15.46 8.09
CA VAL A 146 7.68 -14.31 8.03
C VAL A 146 9.14 -14.70 8.20
N LYS A 147 9.43 -15.99 8.24
CA LYS A 147 10.76 -16.53 8.52
C LYS A 147 11.81 -16.06 7.51
N ASP A 148 11.49 -16.07 6.22
CA ASP A 148 12.43 -15.71 5.17
C ASP A 148 12.86 -14.22 5.27
N TYR A 149 11.94 -13.34 5.67
CA TYR A 149 12.26 -11.93 5.92
C TYR A 149 13.14 -11.76 7.16
N ILE A 150 12.86 -12.52 8.23
CA ILE A 150 13.71 -12.54 9.44
C ILE A 150 15.12 -13.04 9.11
N ASP A 151 15.22 -14.11 8.33
CA ASP A 151 16.51 -14.67 7.92
C ASP A 151 17.29 -13.65 7.04
N PHE A 152 16.61 -12.95 6.15
CA PHE A 152 17.21 -11.86 5.37
C PHE A 152 17.70 -10.71 6.27
N SER A 153 16.87 -10.28 7.22
CA SER A 153 17.24 -9.26 8.21
C SER A 153 18.49 -9.65 9.00
N ASN A 154 18.53 -10.88 9.50
CA ASN A 154 19.66 -11.41 10.25
C ASN A 154 20.92 -11.52 9.40
N LYS A 155 20.79 -12.00 8.16
CA LYS A 155 21.92 -12.18 7.22
C LYS A 155 22.64 -10.86 6.92
N TYR A 156 21.87 -9.79 6.74
CA TYR A 156 22.43 -8.51 6.31
C TYR A 156 22.46 -7.45 7.43
N ASN A 157 21.96 -7.78 8.62
CA ASN A 157 21.81 -6.87 9.75
C ASN A 157 21.06 -5.57 9.36
N VAL A 158 19.89 -5.74 8.74
CA VAL A 158 19.04 -4.65 8.26
C VAL A 158 17.64 -4.75 8.86
N PRO A 159 16.96 -3.63 9.12
CA PRO A 159 15.58 -3.65 9.59
C PRO A 159 14.63 -4.14 8.50
N ILE A 160 13.59 -4.87 8.94
CA ILE A 160 12.45 -5.27 8.12
C ILE A 160 11.17 -4.67 8.68
N TYR A 161 10.17 -4.52 7.82
CA TYR A 161 8.91 -3.88 8.14
C TYR A 161 7.76 -4.59 7.45
N CYS A 162 6.65 -4.82 8.15
CA CYS A 162 5.41 -5.28 7.52
C CYS A 162 4.61 -4.07 7.05
N GLY A 163 4.82 -3.66 5.81
CA GLY A 163 4.27 -2.43 5.24
C GLY A 163 2.76 -2.46 5.09
N GLU A 164 2.21 -3.64 4.81
CA GLU A 164 0.77 -3.87 4.80
C GLU A 164 0.40 -5.25 5.31
N THR A 165 -0.69 -5.31 6.07
CA THR A 165 -1.35 -6.54 6.52
C THR A 165 -2.77 -6.21 7.00
N GLY A 166 -3.55 -7.23 7.34
CA GLY A 166 -4.90 -7.04 7.88
C GLY A 166 -5.97 -7.65 6.99
N GLU A 167 -7.07 -6.92 6.77
CA GLU A 167 -8.25 -7.38 6.04
C GLU A 167 -8.78 -8.74 6.50
N ASN A 168 -8.68 -9.03 7.80
CA ASN A 168 -8.99 -10.32 8.38
C ASN A 168 -9.85 -10.15 9.65
N GLU A 169 -10.22 -11.26 10.27
CA GLU A 169 -10.97 -11.29 11.51
C GLU A 169 -10.12 -10.78 12.70
N ASP A 170 -10.76 -10.20 13.70
CA ASP A 170 -10.10 -9.59 14.86
C ASP A 170 -9.10 -10.53 15.54
N ALA A 171 -9.45 -11.82 15.71
CA ALA A 171 -8.58 -12.82 16.34
C ALA A 171 -7.30 -13.07 15.52
N TRP A 172 -7.41 -13.08 14.18
CA TRP A 172 -6.25 -13.20 13.30
C TRP A 172 -5.35 -11.96 13.42
N VAL A 173 -5.96 -10.77 13.36
CA VAL A 173 -5.26 -9.48 13.47
C VAL A 173 -4.47 -9.40 14.79
N GLU A 174 -5.11 -9.74 15.91
CA GLU A 174 -4.47 -9.76 17.22
C GLU A 174 -3.28 -10.73 17.28
N THR A 175 -3.46 -11.94 16.75
CA THR A 175 -2.42 -12.98 16.76
C THR A 175 -1.25 -12.58 15.89
N PHE A 176 -1.51 -12.08 14.68
CA PHE A 176 -0.46 -11.68 13.74
C PHE A 176 0.31 -10.45 14.25
N ARG A 177 -0.38 -9.45 14.79
CA ARG A 177 0.25 -8.30 15.43
C ARG A 177 1.19 -8.72 16.57
N LYS A 178 0.70 -9.55 17.51
CA LYS A 178 1.52 -10.04 18.62
C LYS A 178 2.75 -10.82 18.13
N MET A 179 2.61 -11.59 17.06
CA MET A 179 3.73 -12.29 16.43
C MET A 179 4.74 -11.30 15.84
N LEU A 180 4.31 -10.27 15.12
CA LEU A 180 5.20 -9.23 14.59
C LEU A 180 5.91 -8.49 15.74
N ASP A 181 5.18 -8.04 16.76
CA ASP A 181 5.73 -7.36 17.93
C ASP A 181 6.79 -8.22 18.65
N SER A 182 6.54 -9.53 18.83
CA SER A 182 7.47 -10.45 19.49
C SER A 182 8.77 -10.69 18.71
N ASN A 183 8.77 -10.38 17.40
CA ASN A 183 9.94 -10.47 16.55
C ASN A 183 10.55 -9.08 16.24
N ALA A 184 10.12 -8.02 16.94
CA ALA A 184 10.57 -6.65 16.76
C ALA A 184 10.37 -6.13 15.31
N ILE A 185 9.32 -6.57 14.64
CA ILE A 185 8.94 -6.14 13.29
C ILE A 185 7.88 -5.05 13.40
N GLY A 186 8.20 -3.84 12.93
CA GLY A 186 7.20 -2.77 12.78
C GLY A 186 6.14 -3.13 11.74
N TRP A 187 4.96 -2.54 11.85
CA TRP A 187 3.85 -2.90 10.98
C TRP A 187 2.88 -1.75 10.70
N HIS A 188 2.20 -1.83 9.55
CA HIS A 188 1.00 -1.09 9.21
C HIS A 188 -0.14 -2.05 8.89
N TYR A 189 -1.34 -1.72 9.36
CA TYR A 189 -2.57 -2.46 9.04
C TYR A 189 -3.39 -1.71 8.00
N TRP A 190 -3.80 -2.42 6.96
CA TRP A 190 -4.67 -1.96 5.88
C TRP A 190 -6.09 -2.51 6.05
N PRO A 191 -7.14 -1.75 5.71
CA PRO A 191 -7.16 -0.30 5.51
C PRO A 191 -7.68 0.44 6.77
N TYR A 192 -7.47 1.76 6.79
CA TYR A 192 -8.04 2.61 7.84
C TYR A 192 -9.56 2.64 7.80
N LYS A 193 -10.19 2.76 6.61
CA LYS A 193 -11.63 2.78 6.36
C LYS A 193 -12.04 1.70 5.38
N LYS A 194 -13.16 1.01 5.67
CA LYS A 194 -13.77 0.06 4.75
C LYS A 194 -15.29 0.18 4.76
N MET A 195 -15.94 -0.09 3.64
CA MET A 195 -17.42 0.00 3.51
C MET A 195 -18.10 -1.37 3.69
N GLU A 196 -17.54 -2.42 3.12
CA GLU A 196 -18.21 -3.71 2.98
C GLU A 196 -18.25 -4.54 4.27
N ASN A 197 -17.30 -4.32 5.19
CA ASN A 197 -17.15 -5.13 6.40
C ASN A 197 -16.44 -4.37 7.53
N THR A 198 -16.16 -5.05 8.65
CA THR A 198 -15.52 -4.50 9.85
C THR A 198 -14.00 -4.67 9.87
N ARG A 199 -13.38 -5.08 8.78
CA ARG A 199 -11.93 -5.36 8.68
C ARG A 199 -11.11 -4.09 8.45
N GLY A 200 -11.27 -3.13 9.32
CA GLY A 200 -10.58 -1.84 9.35
C GLY A 200 -10.96 -1.05 10.60
N ILE A 201 -10.24 0.03 10.89
CA ILE A 201 -10.43 0.82 12.12
C ILE A 201 -11.84 1.44 12.16
N VAL A 202 -12.32 1.94 11.02
CA VAL A 202 -13.66 2.50 10.89
C VAL A 202 -14.39 1.96 9.67
N ARG A 203 -15.70 1.89 9.78
CA ARG A 203 -16.60 1.46 8.71
C ARG A 203 -17.37 2.65 8.16
N ILE A 204 -17.46 2.73 6.83
CA ILE A 204 -18.31 3.65 6.09
C ILE A 204 -19.69 2.99 5.92
N SER A 205 -20.77 3.69 6.24
CA SER A 205 -22.11 3.20 5.94
C SER A 205 -22.36 3.21 4.43
N LYS A 206 -22.78 2.06 3.88
CA LYS A 206 -23.06 1.94 2.45
C LYS A 206 -24.27 2.81 2.09
N PRO A 207 -24.18 3.68 1.07
CA PRO A 207 -25.31 4.49 0.62
C PRO A 207 -26.45 3.66 0.06
N VAL A 208 -27.66 4.17 0.18
CA VAL A 208 -28.82 3.62 -0.54
C VAL A 208 -28.54 3.71 -2.04
N TYR A 209 -28.94 2.69 -2.80
CA TYR A 209 -28.70 2.54 -4.25
C TYR A 209 -27.24 2.32 -4.69
N TYR A 210 -26.26 2.24 -3.78
CA TYR A 210 -24.86 1.99 -4.16
C TYR A 210 -24.68 0.65 -4.87
N ASP A 211 -25.49 -0.35 -4.54
CA ASP A 211 -25.48 -1.66 -5.22
C ASP A 211 -25.78 -1.55 -6.72
N SER A 212 -26.59 -0.59 -7.13
CA SER A 212 -26.84 -0.33 -8.57
C SER A 212 -25.58 0.16 -9.29
N VAL A 213 -24.70 0.93 -8.59
CA VAL A 213 -23.38 1.33 -9.11
C VAL A 213 -22.49 0.11 -9.29
N ILE A 214 -22.44 -0.77 -8.27
CA ILE A 214 -21.62 -1.99 -8.28
C ILE A 214 -22.07 -2.97 -9.37
N VAL A 215 -23.38 -3.18 -9.50
CA VAL A 215 -23.95 -4.04 -10.55
C VAL A 215 -23.52 -3.53 -11.95
N TYR A 216 -23.60 -2.23 -12.19
CA TYR A 216 -23.17 -1.65 -13.45
C TYR A 216 -21.63 -1.74 -13.61
N ALA A 217 -20.86 -1.47 -12.57
CA ALA A 217 -19.40 -1.53 -12.61
C ALA A 217 -18.89 -2.92 -13.01
N ASN A 218 -19.52 -3.97 -12.48
CA ASN A 218 -19.13 -5.37 -12.72
C ASN A 218 -19.80 -5.99 -13.96
N ALA A 219 -20.75 -5.29 -14.59
CA ALA A 219 -21.42 -5.82 -15.75
C ALA A 219 -20.50 -5.88 -16.99
N PRO A 220 -20.71 -6.83 -17.90
CA PRO A 220 -20.00 -6.86 -19.17
C PRO A 220 -20.18 -5.56 -19.97
N LYS A 221 -19.11 -5.08 -20.58
CA LYS A 221 -19.07 -3.86 -21.42
C LYS A 221 -18.35 -4.11 -22.74
N ILE A 222 -18.59 -5.29 -23.34
CA ILE A 222 -17.92 -5.72 -24.57
C ILE A 222 -18.37 -4.85 -25.77
N ASN A 223 -19.61 -4.37 -25.72
CA ASN A 223 -20.19 -3.55 -26.80
C ASN A 223 -21.21 -2.53 -26.23
N PHE A 224 -21.64 -1.61 -27.08
CA PHE A 224 -22.64 -0.58 -26.68
C PHE A 224 -24.00 -1.18 -26.27
N GLY A 225 -24.36 -2.38 -26.72
CA GLY A 225 -25.56 -3.11 -26.29
C GLY A 225 -25.49 -3.47 -24.80
N ASP A 226 -24.34 -3.98 -24.36
CA ASP A 226 -24.11 -4.30 -22.96
C ASP A 226 -24.20 -3.03 -22.09
N ILE A 227 -23.52 -1.95 -22.50
CA ILE A 227 -23.56 -0.68 -21.77
C ILE A 227 -25.00 -0.19 -21.59
N ARG A 228 -25.81 -0.24 -22.67
CA ARG A 228 -27.22 0.17 -22.59
C ARG A 228 -28.07 -0.77 -21.72
N LYS A 229 -27.83 -2.08 -21.81
CA LYS A 229 -28.58 -3.11 -21.07
C LYS A 229 -28.40 -2.97 -19.56
N TYR A 230 -27.17 -2.73 -19.11
CA TYR A 230 -26.83 -2.70 -17.68
C TYR A 230 -26.83 -1.30 -17.08
N ARG A 231 -26.97 -0.27 -17.91
CA ARG A 231 -27.06 1.13 -17.44
C ARG A 231 -28.22 1.26 -16.41
N PRO A 232 -27.95 1.87 -15.23
CA PRO A 232 -29.02 2.15 -14.29
C PRO A 232 -30.15 2.97 -14.90
N SER A 233 -31.38 2.61 -14.60
CA SER A 233 -32.58 3.30 -15.14
C SER A 233 -32.80 4.68 -14.49
N ASN A 234 -32.40 4.83 -13.24
CA ASN A 234 -32.56 6.05 -12.45
C ASN A 234 -31.21 6.71 -12.14
N MET A 235 -30.78 7.63 -12.99
CA MET A 235 -29.51 8.35 -12.80
C MET A 235 -29.53 9.31 -11.61
N ALA A 236 -30.70 9.78 -11.15
CA ALA A 236 -30.80 10.61 -9.96
C ALA A 236 -30.47 9.82 -8.70
N GLU A 237 -30.93 8.56 -8.59
CA GLU A 237 -30.58 7.66 -7.49
C GLU A 237 -29.08 7.36 -7.46
N ILE A 238 -28.46 7.14 -8.64
CA ILE A 238 -27.01 6.93 -8.74
C ILE A 238 -26.23 8.16 -8.26
N LYS A 239 -26.65 9.35 -8.70
CA LYS A 239 -26.04 10.59 -8.24
C LYS A 239 -26.16 10.74 -6.73
N ASN A 240 -27.34 10.50 -6.16
CA ASN A 240 -27.56 10.55 -4.72
C ASN A 240 -26.67 9.54 -3.99
N ALA A 241 -26.51 8.31 -4.51
CA ALA A 241 -25.65 7.30 -3.91
C ALA A 241 -24.16 7.77 -3.86
N LEU A 242 -23.69 8.46 -4.90
CA LEU A 242 -22.33 9.01 -4.92
C LEU A 242 -22.17 10.21 -3.98
N ASP A 243 -23.17 11.10 -3.92
CA ASP A 243 -23.17 12.23 -2.99
C ASP A 243 -23.21 11.73 -1.51
N ASP A 244 -24.06 10.75 -1.21
CA ASP A 244 -24.13 10.11 0.10
C ASP A 244 -22.84 9.39 0.46
N PHE A 245 -22.17 8.76 -0.51
CA PHE A 245 -20.86 8.13 -0.29
C PHE A 245 -19.84 9.15 0.19
N LEU A 246 -19.76 10.32 -0.47
CA LEU A 246 -18.87 11.39 -0.05
C LEU A 246 -19.16 11.87 1.38
N GLU A 247 -20.43 12.01 1.74
CA GLU A 247 -20.82 12.42 3.10
C GLU A 247 -20.54 11.31 4.12
N ASN A 248 -20.83 10.04 3.80
CA ASN A 248 -20.59 8.89 4.67
C ASN A 248 -19.07 8.65 4.89
N CYS A 249 -18.21 9.07 3.96
CA CYS A 249 -16.74 8.99 4.12
C CYS A 249 -16.19 9.97 5.15
N ARG A 250 -16.96 11.00 5.59
CA ARG A 250 -16.49 11.91 6.63
C ARG A 250 -16.36 11.16 7.95
N PHE A 251 -15.26 11.34 8.65
CA PHE A 251 -14.95 10.61 9.87
C PHE A 251 -16.08 10.66 10.90
N LYS A 252 -16.72 11.82 11.09
CA LYS A 252 -17.85 12.01 12.01
C LYS A 252 -19.05 11.11 11.71
N ASN A 253 -19.17 10.60 10.48
CA ASN A 253 -20.26 9.74 10.01
C ASN A 253 -19.84 8.26 9.92
N CYS A 254 -18.55 7.97 10.14
CA CYS A 254 -18.05 6.60 10.15
C CYS A 254 -18.34 5.91 11.49
N LEU A 255 -18.51 4.60 11.44
CA LEU A 255 -18.68 3.76 12.62
C LEU A 255 -17.34 3.15 13.03
N GLN A 256 -16.96 3.30 14.29
CA GLN A 256 -15.78 2.61 14.81
C GLN A 256 -16.01 1.08 14.84
N ASN A 257 -14.93 0.32 14.65
CA ASN A 257 -14.91 -1.14 14.82
C ASN A 257 -14.12 -1.49 16.09
N PRO A 258 -14.79 -1.53 17.27
CA PRO A 258 -14.09 -1.69 18.56
C PRO A 258 -13.31 -2.99 18.67
N GLY A 259 -13.78 -4.08 18.04
CA GLY A 259 -13.07 -5.36 18.00
C GLY A 259 -11.74 -5.24 17.28
N TYR A 260 -11.75 -4.66 16.09
CA TYR A 260 -10.55 -4.44 15.29
C TYR A 260 -9.54 -3.51 15.99
N ILE A 261 -10.03 -2.41 16.60
CA ILE A 261 -9.20 -1.48 17.37
C ILE A 261 -8.51 -2.19 18.54
N LYS A 262 -9.23 -3.05 19.28
CA LYS A 262 -8.67 -3.88 20.37
C LYS A 262 -7.64 -4.87 19.84
N ALA A 263 -7.91 -5.53 18.72
CA ALA A 263 -6.99 -6.46 18.08
C ALA A 263 -5.66 -5.80 17.70
N LEU A 264 -5.70 -4.52 17.30
CA LEU A 264 -4.50 -3.70 17.07
C LEU A 264 -3.78 -3.26 18.37
N GLY A 265 -4.33 -3.58 19.55
CA GLY A 265 -3.73 -3.22 20.83
C GLY A 265 -4.11 -1.83 21.35
N PHE A 266 -5.11 -1.18 20.75
CA PHE A 266 -5.59 0.14 21.17
C PHE A 266 -6.90 0.05 21.98
N THR A 267 -7.19 1.10 22.71
CA THR A 267 -8.46 1.25 23.43
C THR A 267 -9.45 2.01 22.54
N PRO A 268 -10.62 1.44 22.22
CA PRO A 268 -11.68 2.17 21.52
C PRO A 268 -12.14 3.37 22.36
N GLN A 269 -12.40 4.48 21.69
CA GLN A 269 -12.94 5.70 22.33
C GLN A 269 -14.46 5.73 22.27
#